data_25d8ed60eea12c8c1fc820df9842b47f
#
_entry.id   25d8ed60eea12c8c1fc820df9842b47f
#
_cell.length_a   1.000
_cell.length_b   1.000
_cell.length_c   1.000
_cell.angle_alpha   90.00
_cell.angle_beta   90.00
_cell.angle_gamma   90.00
#
_symmetry.space_group_name_H-M   'P 1'
#
loop_
_entity.id
_entity.type
_entity.pdbx_description
1 polymer ?
#
loop_
_entity_poly.entity_id
_entity_poly.type
_entity_poly.pdbx_seq_one_letter_code
_entity_poly.pdbx_strand_id
1 'polypeptide(L)'
;MYDGFGVDHIGIGVDNMERMKTFYQEVLGFGQLIASMPRKDHTVIHELQRTAPTIHDHIHFNQEVGGISIALFRSYEPVPRPIREDFRYGDIGLSKATIAVNDVERFYTEMKGGINFCSQPKHTTISEWGDYHFVYCRDPENNLVEFVSDANIKGKSKFGGMRSVGMSVTDLPRSISFYQKYLGFDKVVVKTHEKFSGLVDEISGGTNTQVRSCVLVNSKGGGMIELFEVMNPRGRSIPFSAIWGDFGYLQTCLYGYDIKYTEEYFKEKNLEFLLTPKVIDDPVYGGMSFLYVRDPDGAPIEFMTIPKP
;
A
#
# COMPACT_ATOMS: atom_id res chain seq x y z
N MET A 1 3.06 -0.93 23.31
CA MET A 1 3.27 -0.84 21.84
C MET A 1 2.72 -2.09 21.23
N TYR A 2 2.11 -2.01 20.06
CA TYR A 2 1.57 -3.19 19.37
C TYR A 2 2.68 -4.20 19.04
N ASP A 3 2.41 -5.47 19.27
CA ASP A 3 3.36 -6.57 19.08
C ASP A 3 3.10 -7.30 17.75
N GLY A 4 3.35 -6.62 16.63
CA GLY A 4 3.20 -7.13 15.27
C GLY A 4 4.39 -6.76 14.39
N PHE A 5 4.19 -6.85 13.08
CA PHE A 5 5.19 -6.52 12.07
C PHE A 5 4.79 -5.28 11.26
N GLY A 6 5.68 -4.80 10.40
CA GLY A 6 5.40 -3.77 9.41
C GLY A 6 4.50 -4.26 8.28
N VAL A 7 4.55 -3.59 7.13
CA VAL A 7 3.67 -3.89 6.00
C VAL A 7 3.98 -5.28 5.42
N ASP A 8 2.94 -6.11 5.30
CA ASP A 8 2.97 -7.43 4.68
C ASP A 8 2.58 -7.35 3.19
N HIS A 9 1.40 -6.79 2.93
CA HIS A 9 0.91 -6.61 1.57
C HIS A 9 0.02 -5.37 1.42
N ILE A 10 -0.28 -5.05 0.16
CA ILE A 10 -1.32 -4.08 -0.20
C ILE A 10 -2.43 -4.78 -0.97
N GLY A 11 -3.66 -4.33 -0.75
CA GLY A 11 -4.83 -4.73 -1.53
C GLY A 11 -5.15 -3.69 -2.60
N ILE A 12 -5.41 -4.15 -3.82
CA ILE A 12 -5.81 -3.33 -4.96
C ILE A 12 -7.10 -3.89 -5.54
N GLY A 13 -8.15 -3.07 -5.55
CA GLY A 13 -9.38 -3.39 -6.28
C GLY A 13 -9.20 -3.17 -7.77
N VAL A 14 -9.59 -4.15 -8.59
CA VAL A 14 -9.32 -4.16 -10.02
C VAL A 14 -10.57 -4.43 -10.87
N ASP A 15 -10.67 -3.77 -12.01
CA ASP A 15 -11.69 -4.04 -13.03
C ASP A 15 -11.30 -5.23 -13.92
N ASN A 16 -10.05 -5.26 -14.34
CA ASN A 16 -9.55 -6.31 -15.24
C ASN A 16 -8.41 -7.10 -14.61
N MET A 17 -8.75 -8.22 -13.96
CA MET A 17 -7.79 -9.10 -13.27
C MET A 17 -6.63 -9.54 -14.17
N GLU A 18 -6.90 -9.98 -15.41
CA GLU A 18 -5.86 -10.49 -16.29
C GLU A 18 -4.88 -9.39 -16.74
N ARG A 19 -5.38 -8.20 -17.06
CA ARG A 19 -4.53 -7.05 -17.41
C ARG A 19 -3.63 -6.64 -16.26
N MET A 20 -4.17 -6.63 -15.04
CA MET A 20 -3.40 -6.27 -13.84
C MET A 20 -2.40 -7.35 -13.46
N LYS A 21 -2.76 -8.64 -13.58
CA LYS A 21 -1.82 -9.75 -13.42
C LYS A 21 -0.65 -9.63 -14.39
N THR A 22 -0.92 -9.46 -15.68
CA THR A 22 0.13 -9.29 -16.70
C THR A 22 1.07 -8.16 -16.32
N PHE A 23 0.55 -7.01 -15.89
CA PHE A 23 1.39 -5.88 -15.50
C PHE A 23 2.26 -6.22 -14.28
N TYR A 24 1.67 -6.69 -13.19
CA TYR A 24 2.44 -6.95 -11.98
C TYR A 24 3.35 -8.17 -12.12
N GLN A 25 2.90 -9.26 -12.71
CA GLN A 25 3.68 -10.49 -12.82
C GLN A 25 4.73 -10.42 -13.92
N GLU A 26 4.35 -10.06 -15.16
CA GLU A 26 5.26 -10.14 -16.31
C GLU A 26 6.11 -8.87 -16.46
N VAL A 27 5.53 -7.68 -16.18
CA VAL A 27 6.26 -6.41 -16.34
C VAL A 27 7.05 -6.05 -15.09
N LEU A 28 6.47 -6.24 -13.88
CA LEU A 28 7.09 -5.85 -12.61
C LEU A 28 7.69 -7.01 -11.81
N GLY A 29 7.62 -8.25 -12.31
CA GLY A 29 8.33 -9.39 -11.75
C GLY A 29 7.72 -9.98 -10.46
N PHE A 30 6.42 -9.78 -10.20
CA PHE A 30 5.70 -10.42 -9.10
C PHE A 30 5.28 -11.84 -9.47
N GLY A 31 6.27 -12.70 -9.78
CA GLY A 31 6.02 -14.05 -10.31
C GLY A 31 5.66 -15.11 -9.26
N GLN A 32 5.93 -14.87 -7.99
CA GLN A 32 5.69 -15.84 -6.92
C GLN A 32 4.23 -15.80 -6.46
N LEU A 33 3.43 -16.78 -6.84
CA LEU A 33 2.06 -16.95 -6.36
C LEU A 33 2.08 -17.33 -4.88
N ILE A 34 1.36 -16.54 -4.04
CA ILE A 34 1.13 -16.83 -2.63
C ILE A 34 -0.20 -17.54 -2.46
N ALA A 35 -1.28 -16.98 -3.01
CA ALA A 35 -2.63 -17.51 -2.89
C ALA A 35 -3.51 -17.10 -4.06
N SER A 36 -4.55 -17.89 -4.31
CA SER A 36 -5.60 -17.55 -5.27
C SER A 36 -6.93 -18.09 -4.76
N MET A 37 -7.95 -17.25 -4.71
CA MET A 37 -9.30 -17.63 -4.36
C MET A 37 -10.24 -17.38 -5.54
N PRO A 38 -11.04 -18.41 -5.92
CA PRO A 38 -11.98 -18.28 -7.02
C PRO A 38 -13.17 -17.38 -6.64
N ARG A 39 -13.86 -16.92 -7.66
CA ARG A 39 -15.10 -16.14 -7.49
C ARG A 39 -16.13 -16.89 -6.64
N LYS A 40 -16.48 -16.31 -5.49
CA LYS A 40 -17.52 -16.80 -4.58
C LYS A 40 -18.07 -15.68 -3.69
N ASP A 41 -19.15 -15.93 -2.96
CA ASP A 41 -19.62 -15.03 -1.91
C ASP A 41 -18.75 -15.18 -0.64
N HIS A 42 -18.18 -14.08 -0.22
CA HIS A 42 -17.33 -13.99 0.96
C HIS A 42 -18.09 -13.34 2.13
N THR A 43 -18.99 -14.10 2.73
CA THR A 43 -19.91 -13.63 3.80
C THR A 43 -19.18 -12.94 4.96
N VAL A 44 -17.94 -13.32 5.22
CA VAL A 44 -17.13 -12.77 6.32
C VAL A 44 -16.81 -11.29 6.19
N ILE A 45 -16.90 -10.72 4.97
CA ILE A 45 -16.61 -9.31 4.70
C ILE A 45 -17.83 -8.47 4.32
N HIS A 46 -19.06 -8.98 4.48
CA HIS A 46 -20.27 -8.22 4.20
C HIS A 46 -20.33 -6.86 4.93
N GLU A 47 -19.82 -6.83 6.19
CA GLU A 47 -19.76 -5.59 6.96
C GLU A 47 -18.84 -4.55 6.29
N LEU A 48 -17.74 -5.00 5.69
CA LEU A 48 -16.75 -4.14 5.04
C LEU A 48 -17.30 -3.49 3.77
N GLN A 49 -18.12 -4.21 3.02
CA GLN A 49 -18.80 -3.73 1.83
C GLN A 49 -20.21 -3.17 2.11
N ARG A 50 -20.69 -3.27 3.34
CA ARG A 50 -22.01 -2.77 3.79
C ARG A 50 -23.19 -3.34 3.00
N THR A 51 -23.02 -4.53 2.44
CA THR A 51 -24.02 -5.20 1.62
C THR A 51 -23.81 -6.71 1.60
N ALA A 52 -24.81 -7.44 1.12
CA ALA A 52 -24.76 -8.87 0.81
C ALA A 52 -25.54 -9.12 -0.48
N PRO A 53 -25.09 -9.98 -1.39
CA PRO A 53 -23.86 -10.76 -1.30
C PRO A 53 -22.60 -9.93 -1.51
N THR A 54 -21.43 -10.51 -1.17
CA THR A 54 -20.10 -9.95 -1.42
C THR A 54 -19.33 -10.90 -2.31
N ILE A 55 -19.53 -10.77 -3.61
CA ILE A 55 -18.94 -11.68 -4.60
C ILE A 55 -17.66 -11.09 -5.14
N HIS A 56 -16.52 -11.74 -4.86
CA HIS A 56 -15.23 -11.39 -5.45
C HIS A 56 -14.35 -12.62 -5.68
N ASP A 57 -13.32 -12.46 -6.49
CA ASP A 57 -12.14 -13.30 -6.55
C ASP A 57 -10.90 -12.50 -6.19
N HIS A 58 -9.82 -13.18 -5.82
CA HIS A 58 -8.55 -12.52 -5.62
C HIS A 58 -7.35 -13.41 -5.90
N ILE A 59 -6.22 -12.77 -6.19
CA ILE A 59 -4.93 -13.39 -6.34
C ILE A 59 -3.87 -12.60 -5.57
N HIS A 60 -3.00 -13.30 -4.87
CA HIS A 60 -1.94 -12.74 -4.05
C HIS A 60 -0.58 -13.24 -4.53
N PHE A 61 0.36 -12.34 -4.77
CA PHE A 61 1.68 -12.67 -5.28
C PHE A 61 2.77 -11.72 -4.78
N ASN A 62 4.02 -12.21 -4.84
CA ASN A 62 5.21 -11.45 -4.44
C ASN A 62 6.26 -11.47 -5.54
N GLN A 63 7.25 -10.60 -5.43
CA GLN A 63 8.48 -10.72 -6.20
C GLN A 63 9.37 -11.83 -5.61
N GLU A 64 10.14 -12.54 -6.44
CA GLU A 64 11.07 -13.60 -5.98
C GLU A 64 12.12 -13.07 -5.00
N VAL A 65 12.49 -11.81 -5.12
CA VAL A 65 13.42 -11.14 -4.20
C VAL A 65 12.78 -10.78 -2.86
N GLY A 66 11.48 -11.02 -2.69
CA GLY A 66 10.72 -10.67 -1.49
C GLY A 66 10.28 -9.21 -1.44
N GLY A 67 9.97 -8.73 -0.25
CA GLY A 67 9.40 -7.40 0.00
C GLY A 67 7.91 -7.46 0.30
N ILE A 68 7.24 -6.31 0.21
CA ILE A 68 5.79 -6.21 0.35
C ILE A 68 5.12 -6.92 -0.83
N SER A 69 4.13 -7.73 -0.57
CA SER A 69 3.38 -8.45 -1.59
C SER A 69 2.12 -7.68 -2.05
N ILE A 70 1.48 -8.15 -3.12
CA ILE A 70 0.29 -7.54 -3.71
C ILE A 70 -0.85 -8.54 -3.75
N ALA A 71 -2.02 -8.12 -3.26
CA ALA A 71 -3.27 -8.84 -3.44
C ALA A 71 -4.19 -8.03 -4.37
N LEU A 72 -4.54 -8.61 -5.51
CA LEU A 72 -5.53 -8.05 -6.44
C LEU A 72 -6.90 -8.64 -6.12
N PHE A 73 -7.92 -7.78 -5.99
CA PHE A 73 -9.29 -8.14 -5.68
C PHE A 73 -10.21 -7.65 -6.80
N ARG A 74 -10.97 -8.56 -7.40
CA ARG A 74 -12.00 -8.20 -8.36
C ARG A 74 -13.37 -8.45 -7.77
N SER A 75 -14.07 -7.37 -7.44
CA SER A 75 -15.46 -7.44 -6.96
C SER A 75 -16.44 -7.51 -8.12
N TYR A 76 -17.54 -8.24 -7.92
CA TYR A 76 -18.66 -8.38 -8.85
C TYR A 76 -19.95 -7.88 -8.23
N GLU A 77 -20.11 -8.08 -6.94
CA GLU A 77 -21.21 -7.56 -6.13
C GLU A 77 -20.69 -7.14 -4.75
N PRO A 78 -20.98 -5.92 -4.32
CA PRO A 78 -21.63 -4.85 -5.10
C PRO A 78 -20.81 -4.47 -6.33
N VAL A 79 -21.44 -3.88 -7.35
CA VAL A 79 -20.74 -3.40 -8.55
C VAL A 79 -19.74 -2.34 -8.15
N PRO A 80 -18.44 -2.57 -8.35
CA PRO A 80 -17.41 -1.64 -7.94
C PRO A 80 -17.34 -0.43 -8.87
N ARG A 81 -16.75 0.64 -8.39
CA ARG A 81 -16.47 1.86 -9.15
C ARG A 81 -15.09 2.39 -8.78
N PRO A 82 -14.47 3.24 -9.59
CA PRO A 82 -13.22 3.88 -9.22
C PRO A 82 -13.38 4.67 -7.90
N ILE A 83 -12.49 4.45 -6.93
CA ILE A 83 -12.41 5.29 -5.72
C ILE A 83 -12.20 6.74 -6.16
N ARG A 84 -11.37 6.94 -7.19
CA ARG A 84 -11.19 8.21 -7.87
C ARG A 84 -10.89 7.99 -9.35
N GLU A 85 -11.59 8.69 -10.23
CA GLU A 85 -11.31 8.66 -11.67
C GLU A 85 -10.03 9.43 -12.02
N ASP A 86 -9.76 10.52 -11.28
CA ASP A 86 -8.64 11.44 -11.48
C ASP A 86 -7.64 11.39 -10.32
N PHE A 87 -7.24 10.20 -9.88
CA PHE A 87 -6.33 10.01 -8.74
C PHE A 87 -5.03 10.81 -8.91
N ARG A 88 -4.65 11.54 -7.85
CA ARG A 88 -3.47 12.42 -7.81
C ARG A 88 -2.56 12.07 -6.65
N TYR A 89 -1.28 12.34 -6.82
CA TYR A 89 -0.34 12.27 -5.73
C TYR A 89 -0.78 13.23 -4.61
N GLY A 90 -0.91 12.70 -3.40
CA GLY A 90 -1.40 13.43 -2.25
C GLY A 90 -2.87 13.21 -1.92
N ASP A 91 -3.66 12.54 -2.75
CA ASP A 91 -4.98 12.07 -2.33
C ASP A 91 -4.86 11.17 -1.11
N ILE A 92 -5.69 11.44 -0.09
CA ILE A 92 -5.57 10.85 1.25
C ILE A 92 -5.83 9.35 1.24
N GLY A 93 -5.04 8.61 2.02
CA GLY A 93 -5.06 7.16 2.13
C GLY A 93 -3.84 6.51 1.48
N LEU A 94 -3.92 5.21 1.18
CA LEU A 94 -2.88 4.51 0.43
C LEU A 94 -2.77 5.13 -0.97
N SER A 95 -1.62 5.71 -1.27
CA SER A 95 -1.45 6.59 -2.42
C SER A 95 -0.43 6.06 -3.43
N LYS A 96 0.55 5.29 -3.00
CA LYS A 96 1.57 4.70 -3.88
C LYS A 96 2.18 3.44 -3.31
N ALA A 97 2.62 2.57 -4.21
CA ALA A 97 3.56 1.47 -3.93
C ALA A 97 4.95 1.88 -4.37
N THR A 98 5.99 1.58 -3.59
CA THR A 98 7.38 1.94 -3.91
C THR A 98 8.21 0.69 -4.12
N ILE A 99 8.69 0.49 -5.35
CA ILE A 99 9.48 -0.67 -5.78
C ILE A 99 10.94 -0.24 -5.98
N ALA A 100 11.85 -0.98 -5.36
CA ALA A 100 13.28 -0.77 -5.54
C ALA A 100 13.74 -1.28 -6.91
N VAL A 101 14.58 -0.51 -7.59
CA VAL A 101 15.31 -0.89 -8.82
C VAL A 101 16.78 -0.52 -8.65
N ASN A 102 17.66 -1.18 -9.39
CA ASN A 102 19.10 -0.93 -9.24
C ASN A 102 19.53 0.45 -9.74
N ASP A 103 18.85 0.98 -10.76
CA ASP A 103 19.18 2.27 -11.40
C ASP A 103 17.90 2.77 -12.08
N VAL A 104 17.37 3.88 -11.58
CA VAL A 104 16.11 4.47 -12.08
C VAL A 104 16.23 4.99 -13.51
N GLU A 105 17.34 5.63 -13.88
CA GLU A 105 17.55 6.19 -15.21
C GLU A 105 17.62 5.08 -16.27
N ARG A 106 18.38 4.04 -15.97
CA ARG A 106 18.46 2.87 -16.82
C ARG A 106 17.12 2.15 -16.92
N PHE A 107 16.44 1.93 -15.79
CA PHE A 107 15.13 1.30 -15.72
C PHE A 107 14.11 2.07 -16.59
N TYR A 108 14.05 3.39 -16.44
CA TYR A 108 13.18 4.25 -17.27
C TYR A 108 13.46 4.08 -18.76
N THR A 109 14.73 4.13 -19.14
CA THR A 109 15.12 4.01 -20.55
C THR A 109 14.74 2.67 -21.16
N GLU A 110 14.92 1.58 -20.41
CA GLU A 110 14.58 0.23 -20.85
C GLU A 110 13.06 -0.02 -20.89
N MET A 111 12.29 0.60 -20.00
CA MET A 111 10.88 0.29 -19.80
C MET A 111 9.88 1.29 -20.38
N LYS A 112 10.34 2.46 -20.87
CA LYS A 112 9.45 3.53 -21.36
C LYS A 112 8.55 3.16 -22.55
N GLY A 113 8.83 2.06 -23.23
CA GLY A 113 7.96 1.52 -24.30
C GLY A 113 6.86 0.59 -23.82
N GLY A 114 6.92 0.12 -22.55
CA GLY A 114 5.98 -0.85 -21.99
C GLY A 114 5.31 -0.41 -20.69
N ILE A 115 5.82 0.64 -20.05
CA ILE A 115 5.26 1.22 -18.82
C ILE A 115 4.76 2.64 -19.09
N ASN A 116 3.58 2.95 -18.57
CA ASN A 116 3.00 4.30 -18.62
C ASN A 116 3.62 5.20 -17.54
N PHE A 117 4.83 5.70 -17.80
CA PHE A 117 5.46 6.66 -16.89
C PHE A 117 4.71 8.00 -16.93
N CYS A 118 4.38 8.51 -15.76
CA CYS A 118 3.68 9.79 -15.56
C CYS A 118 4.59 10.88 -14.98
N SER A 119 5.90 10.59 -14.84
CA SER A 119 6.95 11.57 -14.58
C SER A 119 8.22 11.22 -15.34
N GLN A 120 9.13 12.19 -15.46
CA GLN A 120 10.51 11.91 -15.83
C GLN A 120 11.29 11.42 -14.60
N PRO A 121 12.42 10.71 -14.75
CA PRO A 121 13.33 10.44 -13.65
C PRO A 121 13.75 11.73 -12.96
N LYS A 122 13.79 11.69 -11.64
CA LYS A 122 14.16 12.80 -10.77
C LYS A 122 15.10 12.32 -9.68
N HIS A 123 15.81 13.25 -9.08
CA HIS A 123 16.68 12.95 -7.95
C HIS A 123 16.59 14.02 -6.87
N THR A 124 16.88 13.60 -5.65
CA THR A 124 17.06 14.47 -4.50
C THR A 124 18.03 13.81 -3.53
N THR A 125 18.50 14.52 -2.51
CA THR A 125 19.34 13.94 -1.47
C THR A 125 18.54 13.81 -0.19
N ILE A 126 18.41 12.57 0.34
CA ILE A 126 17.81 12.26 1.62
C ILE A 126 18.95 11.98 2.60
N SER A 127 18.98 12.69 3.73
CA SER A 127 20.11 12.65 4.66
C SER A 127 20.50 11.25 5.12
N GLU A 128 19.52 10.37 5.30
CA GLU A 128 19.69 9.00 5.78
C GLU A 128 19.99 7.99 4.68
N TRP A 129 19.68 8.31 3.42
CA TRP A 129 19.79 7.40 2.26
C TRP A 129 20.80 7.85 1.19
N GLY A 130 21.26 9.12 1.27
CA GLY A 130 22.11 9.72 0.23
C GLY A 130 21.33 10.14 -1.01
N ASP A 131 21.93 9.99 -2.18
CA ASP A 131 21.28 10.31 -3.44
C ASP A 131 20.12 9.34 -3.68
N TYR A 132 18.94 9.91 -3.89
CA TYR A 132 17.68 9.22 -4.05
C TYR A 132 17.10 9.55 -5.42
N HIS A 133 17.08 8.58 -6.30
CA HIS A 133 16.51 8.69 -7.64
C HIS A 133 15.15 8.04 -7.67
N PHE A 134 14.19 8.64 -8.36
CA PHE A 134 12.84 8.13 -8.45
C PHE A 134 12.14 8.49 -9.75
N VAL A 135 11.16 7.68 -10.13
CA VAL A 135 10.26 7.92 -11.25
C VAL A 135 8.90 7.31 -10.94
N TYR A 136 7.84 7.98 -11.39
CA TYR A 136 6.47 7.48 -11.21
C TYR A 136 5.91 6.92 -12.50
N CYS A 137 5.15 5.83 -12.37
CA CYS A 137 4.28 5.35 -13.43
C CYS A 137 2.85 5.17 -12.88
N ARG A 138 1.94 4.93 -13.81
CA ARG A 138 0.60 4.44 -13.48
C ARG A 138 0.48 2.99 -13.93
N ASP A 139 -0.10 2.16 -13.07
CA ASP A 139 -0.50 0.82 -13.48
C ASP A 139 -1.67 0.90 -14.50
N PRO A 140 -2.09 -0.20 -15.10
CA PRO A 140 -3.16 -0.18 -16.10
C PRO A 140 -4.51 0.37 -15.62
N GLU A 141 -4.71 0.49 -14.30
CA GLU A 141 -5.92 1.03 -13.68
C GLU A 141 -5.69 2.32 -12.91
N ASN A 142 -4.63 3.05 -13.29
CA ASN A 142 -4.33 4.41 -12.85
C ASN A 142 -3.81 4.56 -11.41
N ASN A 143 -3.39 3.46 -10.74
CA ASN A 143 -2.72 3.57 -9.45
C ASN A 143 -1.27 4.04 -9.61
N LEU A 144 -0.77 4.86 -8.69
CA LEU A 144 0.61 5.33 -8.73
C LEU A 144 1.59 4.27 -8.19
N VAL A 145 2.60 3.97 -9.00
CA VAL A 145 3.74 3.15 -8.61
C VAL A 145 5.00 3.99 -8.74
N GLU A 146 5.80 4.01 -7.69
CA GLU A 146 7.10 4.67 -7.64
C GLU A 146 8.21 3.65 -7.81
N PHE A 147 9.17 3.91 -8.68
CA PHE A 147 10.44 3.17 -8.74
C PHE A 147 11.56 4.02 -8.18
N VAL A 148 12.39 3.40 -7.34
CA VAL A 148 13.44 4.11 -6.61
C VAL A 148 14.78 3.40 -6.67
N SER A 149 15.86 4.18 -6.68
CA SER A 149 17.21 3.69 -6.41
C SER A 149 17.95 4.64 -5.47
N ASP A 150 18.72 4.08 -4.54
CA ASP A 150 19.58 4.79 -3.61
C ASP A 150 20.81 3.94 -3.25
N ALA A 151 21.74 4.49 -2.47
CA ALA A 151 22.97 3.80 -2.09
C ALA A 151 22.79 2.49 -1.31
N ASN A 152 21.61 2.27 -0.73
CA ASN A 152 21.30 1.07 0.07
C ASN A 152 20.69 -0.06 -0.77
N ILE A 153 20.21 0.26 -2.00
CA ILE A 153 19.64 -0.73 -2.91
C ILE A 153 20.79 -1.40 -3.66
N LYS A 154 21.09 -2.65 -3.26
CA LYS A 154 22.16 -3.44 -3.86
C LYS A 154 21.58 -4.79 -4.30
N GLY A 155 21.75 -5.13 -5.54
CA GLY A 155 21.31 -6.41 -6.07
C GLY A 155 21.75 -6.64 -7.50
N LYS A 156 21.68 -7.90 -7.96
CA LYS A 156 21.91 -8.26 -9.37
C LYS A 156 20.60 -8.34 -10.16
N SER A 157 19.47 -8.45 -9.46
CA SER A 157 18.15 -8.49 -10.07
C SER A 157 17.72 -7.07 -10.50
N LYS A 158 16.95 -6.98 -11.57
CA LYS A 158 16.37 -5.73 -12.06
C LYS A 158 15.51 -5.06 -10.98
N PHE A 159 14.75 -5.84 -10.23
CA PHE A 159 13.91 -5.40 -9.12
C PHE A 159 14.53 -5.79 -7.78
N GLY A 160 14.42 -4.91 -6.80
CA GLY A 160 14.87 -5.10 -5.42
C GLY A 160 13.74 -5.30 -4.41
N GLY A 161 12.54 -5.65 -4.88
CA GLY A 161 11.35 -5.82 -4.05
C GLY A 161 10.54 -4.54 -3.88
N MET A 162 9.26 -4.69 -3.51
CA MET A 162 8.47 -3.57 -3.02
C MET A 162 8.91 -3.28 -1.58
N ARG A 163 9.52 -2.11 -1.36
CA ARG A 163 10.16 -1.75 -0.08
C ARG A 163 9.26 -0.98 0.88
N SER A 164 8.37 -0.17 0.35
CA SER A 164 7.49 0.68 1.14
C SER A 164 6.16 0.96 0.45
N VAL A 165 5.20 1.37 1.25
CA VAL A 165 3.94 1.94 0.80
C VAL A 165 3.87 3.39 1.22
N GLY A 166 3.25 4.24 0.39
CA GLY A 166 3.07 5.65 0.69
C GLY A 166 1.64 5.94 1.13
N MET A 167 1.47 6.41 2.36
CA MET A 167 0.21 6.88 2.90
C MET A 167 0.18 8.40 2.88
N SER A 168 -0.72 8.97 2.08
CA SER A 168 -0.98 10.41 2.13
C SER A 168 -1.88 10.72 3.31
N VAL A 169 -1.48 11.72 4.11
CA VAL A 169 -2.14 12.07 5.37
C VAL A 169 -2.45 13.56 5.44
N THR A 170 -3.44 13.93 6.25
CA THR A 170 -3.84 15.35 6.43
C THR A 170 -3.01 16.09 7.46
N ASP A 171 -2.35 15.37 8.38
CA ASP A 171 -1.51 15.89 9.46
C ASP A 171 -0.38 14.89 9.75
N LEU A 172 0.80 15.19 9.26
CA LEU A 172 1.95 14.28 9.35
C LEU A 172 2.37 13.98 10.80
N PRO A 173 2.52 14.95 11.73
CA PRO A 173 2.85 14.67 13.12
C PRO A 173 1.83 13.77 13.83
N ARG A 174 0.53 14.00 13.61
CA ARG A 174 -0.55 13.16 14.16
C ARG A 174 -0.44 11.72 13.65
N SER A 175 -0.24 11.56 12.37
CA SER A 175 -0.13 10.23 11.75
C SER A 175 1.13 9.49 12.20
N ILE A 176 2.30 10.15 12.26
CA ILE A 176 3.52 9.55 12.82
C ILE A 176 3.25 9.03 14.24
N SER A 177 2.65 9.87 15.10
CA SER A 177 2.32 9.46 16.48
C SER A 177 1.37 8.25 16.52
N PHE A 178 0.38 8.20 15.64
CA PHE A 178 -0.57 7.09 15.56
C PHE A 178 0.11 5.78 15.15
N TYR A 179 0.85 5.80 14.04
CA TYR A 179 1.53 4.61 13.52
C TYR A 179 2.59 4.09 14.50
N GLN A 180 3.31 4.97 15.19
CA GLN A 180 4.27 4.57 16.21
C GLN A 180 3.60 4.01 17.47
N LYS A 181 2.60 4.72 18.00
CA LYS A 181 1.98 4.38 19.28
C LYS A 181 1.09 3.16 19.20
N TYR A 182 0.36 2.99 18.09
CA TYR A 182 -0.70 1.99 18.00
C TYR A 182 -0.40 0.84 17.04
N LEU A 183 0.41 1.05 16.00
CA LEU A 183 0.60 0.07 14.94
C LEU A 183 2.01 -0.56 14.92
N GLY A 184 2.85 -0.25 15.90
CA GLY A 184 4.15 -0.89 16.10
C GLY A 184 5.28 -0.40 15.19
N PHE A 185 5.12 0.71 14.48
CA PHE A 185 6.21 1.33 13.71
C PHE A 185 7.16 2.09 14.64
N ASP A 186 8.01 1.39 15.33
CA ASP A 186 8.81 1.87 16.47
C ASP A 186 10.05 2.67 16.08
N LYS A 187 10.47 2.63 14.81
CA LYS A 187 11.69 3.27 14.35
C LYS A 187 11.45 4.21 13.17
N VAL A 188 11.95 5.43 13.30
CA VAL A 188 12.06 6.40 12.21
C VAL A 188 13.35 6.11 11.44
N VAL A 189 13.26 5.75 10.18
CA VAL A 189 14.43 5.49 9.31
C VAL A 189 14.77 6.67 8.42
N VAL A 190 13.76 7.50 8.09
CA VAL A 190 13.97 8.82 7.47
C VAL A 190 13.17 9.83 8.28
N LYS A 191 13.85 10.83 8.81
CA LYS A 191 13.22 11.93 9.56
C LYS A 191 12.39 12.80 8.63
N THR A 192 11.48 13.57 9.21
CA THR A 192 10.63 14.51 8.45
C THR A 192 11.48 15.45 7.59
N HIS A 193 11.16 15.52 6.33
CA HIS A 193 11.83 16.37 5.34
C HIS A 193 10.84 16.86 4.26
N GLU A 194 11.28 17.85 3.47
CA GLU A 194 10.50 18.46 2.37
C GLU A 194 11.19 18.27 1.00
N LYS A 195 12.02 17.25 0.85
CA LYS A 195 12.89 17.06 -0.32
C LYS A 195 12.16 16.73 -1.62
N PHE A 196 10.89 16.34 -1.53
CA PHE A 196 10.05 16.10 -2.71
C PHE A 196 9.27 17.33 -3.19
N SER A 197 9.30 18.43 -2.43
CA SER A 197 8.60 19.67 -2.80
C SER A 197 9.06 20.18 -4.17
N GLY A 198 8.09 20.51 -5.04
CA GLY A 198 8.32 20.89 -6.43
C GLY A 198 8.73 19.76 -7.39
N LEU A 199 9.02 18.56 -6.89
CA LEU A 199 9.43 17.43 -7.72
C LEU A 199 8.26 16.52 -8.15
N VAL A 200 7.05 16.75 -7.63
CA VAL A 200 5.86 15.93 -7.89
C VAL A 200 4.73 16.68 -8.59
N ASP A 201 5.01 17.85 -9.16
CA ASP A 201 4.01 18.71 -9.81
C ASP A 201 3.26 17.99 -10.93
N GLU A 202 3.96 17.16 -11.72
CA GLU A 202 3.38 16.42 -12.86
C GLU A 202 2.25 15.46 -12.43
N ILE A 203 2.26 15.01 -11.17
CA ILE A 203 1.34 13.97 -10.66
C ILE A 203 0.42 14.45 -9.55
N SER A 204 0.72 15.61 -8.95
CA SER A 204 -0.10 16.21 -7.88
C SER A 204 -1.24 17.09 -8.39
N GLY A 205 -1.11 17.56 -9.64
CA GLY A 205 -2.01 18.58 -10.21
C GLY A 205 -1.78 19.98 -9.66
N GLY A 206 -0.64 20.21 -9.00
CA GLY A 206 -0.21 21.51 -8.45
C GLY A 206 0.94 22.15 -9.21
N THR A 207 1.37 23.32 -8.73
CA THR A 207 2.58 24.01 -9.14
C THR A 207 3.34 24.39 -7.87
N ASN A 208 4.61 24.05 -7.80
CA ASN A 208 5.43 24.15 -6.59
C ASN A 208 4.79 23.42 -5.41
N THR A 209 4.34 22.20 -5.68
CA THR A 209 3.72 21.31 -4.69
C THR A 209 4.62 21.18 -3.47
N GLN A 210 4.06 21.46 -2.30
CA GLN A 210 4.78 21.31 -1.03
C GLN A 210 4.46 19.97 -0.40
N VAL A 211 5.50 19.21 -0.07
CA VAL A 211 5.39 17.85 0.48
C VAL A 211 6.28 17.73 1.72
N ARG A 212 5.72 17.24 2.81
CA ARG A 212 6.49 16.76 3.97
C ARG A 212 6.37 15.24 4.04
N SER A 213 7.48 14.54 4.28
CA SER A 213 7.51 13.07 4.29
C SER A 213 8.39 12.55 5.44
N CYS A 214 8.03 11.38 5.95
CA CYS A 214 8.75 10.65 6.99
C CYS A 214 8.61 9.15 6.72
N VAL A 215 9.67 8.37 6.92
CA VAL A 215 9.61 6.91 6.73
C VAL A 215 9.80 6.18 8.05
N LEU A 216 8.89 5.25 8.31
CA LEU A 216 8.84 4.43 9.52
C LEU A 216 9.01 2.96 9.17
N VAL A 217 9.60 2.21 10.10
CA VAL A 217 9.68 0.74 10.06
C VAL A 217 9.27 0.15 11.40
N ASN A 218 8.88 -1.11 11.35
CA ASN A 218 8.79 -1.94 12.54
C ASN A 218 10.12 -2.72 12.70
N SER A 219 10.75 -2.63 13.87
CA SER A 219 12.06 -3.28 14.12
C SER A 219 12.02 -4.80 14.06
N LYS A 220 10.83 -5.42 14.12
CA LYS A 220 10.63 -6.86 13.97
C LYS A 220 10.60 -7.34 12.52
N GLY A 221 10.53 -6.41 11.57
CA GLY A 221 10.48 -6.71 10.13
C GLY A 221 9.17 -6.29 9.46
N GLY A 222 8.99 -6.74 8.21
CA GLY A 222 7.95 -6.26 7.31
C GLY A 222 8.39 -5.04 6.50
N GLY A 223 7.54 -4.60 5.59
CA GLY A 223 7.80 -3.43 4.75
C GLY A 223 7.72 -2.11 5.50
N MET A 224 8.34 -1.08 4.93
CA MET A 224 8.31 0.28 5.45
C MET A 224 6.99 0.97 5.11
N ILE A 225 6.67 2.02 5.88
CA ILE A 225 5.61 2.95 5.55
C ILE A 225 6.19 4.36 5.41
N GLU A 226 5.91 4.99 4.29
CA GLU A 226 6.15 6.42 4.10
C GLU A 226 4.86 7.18 4.38
N LEU A 227 4.88 8.01 5.39
CA LEU A 227 3.80 8.96 5.66
C LEU A 227 4.16 10.29 5.00
N PHE A 228 3.27 10.85 4.20
CA PHE A 228 3.52 12.13 3.58
C PHE A 228 2.28 13.02 3.54
N GLU A 229 2.50 14.31 3.72
CA GLU A 229 1.47 15.34 3.69
C GLU A 229 1.73 16.28 2.52
N VAL A 230 0.75 16.41 1.64
CA VAL A 230 0.78 17.39 0.55
C VAL A 230 -0.01 18.61 0.98
N MET A 231 0.69 19.75 1.08
CA MET A 231 0.13 20.99 1.65
C MET A 231 -0.41 21.94 0.57
N ASN A 232 0.17 21.89 -0.63
CA ASN A 232 -0.24 22.72 -1.76
C ASN A 232 -0.05 21.98 -3.10
N PRO A 233 -1.15 21.59 -3.81
CA PRO A 233 -2.51 21.60 -3.30
C PRO A 233 -2.72 20.58 -2.18
N ARG A 234 -3.65 20.83 -1.28
CA ARG A 234 -3.97 19.85 -0.23
C ARG A 234 -4.55 18.58 -0.84
N GLY A 235 -4.18 17.44 -0.26
CA GLY A 235 -4.76 16.15 -0.61
C GLY A 235 -6.29 16.12 -0.39
N ARG A 236 -6.99 15.45 -1.28
CA ARG A 236 -8.44 15.29 -1.17
C ARG A 236 -8.75 14.11 -0.25
N SER A 237 -9.73 14.28 0.63
CA SER A 237 -10.17 13.22 1.56
C SER A 237 -10.69 12.00 0.82
N ILE A 238 -10.65 10.82 1.47
CA ILE A 238 -11.25 9.59 0.95
C ILE A 238 -12.75 9.84 0.72
N PRO A 239 -13.30 9.53 -0.46
CA PRO A 239 -14.72 9.74 -0.73
C PRO A 239 -15.60 8.93 0.22
N PHE A 240 -16.62 9.55 0.83
CA PHE A 240 -17.58 8.87 1.71
C PHE A 240 -18.29 7.68 1.08
N SER A 241 -18.40 7.72 -0.25
CA SER A 241 -19.05 6.67 -1.01
C SER A 241 -18.15 5.50 -1.34
N ALA A 242 -16.83 5.60 -1.08
CA ALA A 242 -15.90 4.49 -1.33
C ALA A 242 -16.14 3.35 -0.34
N ILE A 243 -16.16 2.13 -0.86
CA ILE A 243 -16.30 0.89 -0.09
C ILE A 243 -15.15 -0.06 -0.45
N TRP A 244 -14.86 -1.00 0.42
CA TRP A 244 -13.90 -2.05 0.12
C TRP A 244 -14.37 -2.86 -1.12
N GLY A 245 -13.48 -3.05 -2.07
CA GLY A 245 -13.79 -3.68 -3.36
C GLY A 245 -14.00 -2.71 -4.52
N ASP A 246 -14.11 -1.40 -4.27
CA ASP A 246 -14.01 -0.38 -5.31
C ASP A 246 -12.62 -0.39 -5.97
N PHE A 247 -12.50 0.13 -7.20
CA PHE A 247 -11.24 0.08 -7.96
C PHE A 247 -10.22 1.07 -7.40
N GLY A 248 -8.97 0.62 -7.26
CA GLY A 248 -7.85 1.39 -6.73
C GLY A 248 -7.24 0.77 -5.48
N TYR A 249 -6.41 1.51 -4.79
CA TYR A 249 -5.81 1.06 -3.54
C TYR A 249 -6.84 0.91 -2.43
N LEU A 250 -7.01 -0.30 -1.92
CA LEU A 250 -8.03 -0.65 -0.92
C LEU A 250 -7.51 -0.55 0.50
N GLN A 251 -6.35 -1.13 0.77
CA GLN A 251 -5.83 -1.29 2.13
C GLN A 251 -4.33 -1.52 2.17
N THR A 252 -3.76 -1.24 3.33
CA THR A 252 -2.44 -1.71 3.73
C THR A 252 -2.64 -2.80 4.77
N CYS A 253 -2.03 -3.96 4.58
CA CYS A 253 -2.08 -5.07 5.53
C CYS A 253 -0.82 -5.13 6.37
N LEU A 254 -0.99 -5.28 7.68
CA LEU A 254 0.05 -5.53 8.66
C LEU A 254 -0.10 -6.97 9.19
N TYR A 255 1.02 -7.59 9.50
CA TYR A 255 1.01 -8.95 10.04
C TYR A 255 1.07 -8.94 11.57
N GLY A 256 0.22 -9.75 12.22
CA GLY A 256 0.20 -9.96 13.65
C GLY A 256 0.39 -11.43 14.03
N TYR A 257 0.66 -11.70 15.30
CA TYR A 257 0.83 -13.06 15.80
C TYR A 257 -0.48 -13.71 16.23
N ASP A 258 -1.39 -12.92 16.83
CA ASP A 258 -2.61 -13.40 17.46
C ASP A 258 -3.73 -12.39 17.26
N ILE A 259 -4.82 -12.82 16.63
CA ILE A 259 -5.95 -11.95 16.33
C ILE A 259 -6.71 -11.51 17.59
N LYS A 260 -6.78 -12.36 18.61
CA LYS A 260 -7.47 -12.03 19.88
C LYS A 260 -6.68 -10.98 20.64
N TYR A 261 -5.36 -11.17 20.76
CA TYR A 261 -4.49 -10.15 21.33
C TYR A 261 -4.61 -8.82 20.58
N THR A 262 -4.63 -8.86 19.25
CA THR A 262 -4.75 -7.67 18.41
C THR A 262 -6.09 -6.95 18.67
N GLU A 263 -7.19 -7.71 18.75
CA GLU A 263 -8.52 -7.17 19.05
C GLU A 263 -8.56 -6.50 20.42
N GLU A 264 -8.10 -7.19 21.47
CA GLU A 264 -8.08 -6.69 22.85
C GLU A 264 -7.23 -5.43 22.95
N TYR A 265 -6.04 -5.46 22.36
CA TYR A 265 -5.14 -4.30 22.32
C TYR A 265 -5.82 -3.08 21.67
N PHE A 266 -6.49 -3.24 20.52
CA PHE A 266 -7.14 -2.13 19.85
C PHE A 266 -8.39 -1.63 20.59
N LYS A 267 -9.15 -2.51 21.22
CA LYS A 267 -10.26 -2.12 22.11
C LYS A 267 -9.77 -1.26 23.28
N GLU A 268 -8.69 -1.65 23.95
CA GLU A 268 -8.07 -0.87 25.01
C GLU A 268 -7.59 0.52 24.55
N LYS A 269 -7.19 0.64 23.28
CA LYS A 269 -6.75 1.91 22.69
C LYS A 269 -7.88 2.71 22.05
N ASN A 270 -9.11 2.23 22.11
CA ASN A 270 -10.31 2.83 21.50
C ASN A 270 -10.16 3.08 19.99
N LEU A 271 -9.52 2.14 19.26
CA LEU A 271 -9.45 2.24 17.81
C LEU A 271 -10.80 1.85 17.19
N GLU A 272 -11.18 2.55 16.13
CA GLU A 272 -12.40 2.27 15.38
C GLU A 272 -12.22 1.03 14.49
N PHE A 273 -13.01 -0.02 14.74
CA PHE A 273 -13.05 -1.18 13.87
C PHE A 273 -13.92 -0.92 12.65
N LEU A 274 -13.35 -1.14 11.48
CA LEU A 274 -14.07 -1.27 10.22
C LEU A 274 -14.68 -2.67 10.07
N LEU A 275 -13.94 -3.67 10.55
CA LEU A 275 -14.34 -5.05 10.59
C LEU A 275 -13.80 -5.69 11.87
N THR A 276 -14.68 -6.26 12.66
CA THR A 276 -14.31 -7.06 13.83
C THR A 276 -13.62 -8.36 13.40
N PRO A 277 -12.86 -9.04 14.28
CA PRO A 277 -12.13 -10.24 13.91
C PRO A 277 -12.96 -11.27 13.18
N LYS A 278 -12.46 -11.76 12.08
CA LYS A 278 -13.01 -12.85 11.28
C LYS A 278 -11.98 -13.96 11.11
N VAL A 279 -12.45 -15.17 10.96
CA VAL A 279 -11.62 -16.33 10.64
C VAL A 279 -12.09 -16.86 9.28
N ILE A 280 -11.12 -17.07 8.38
CA ILE A 280 -11.36 -17.79 7.13
C ILE A 280 -10.81 -19.20 7.31
N ASP A 281 -11.71 -20.15 7.48
CA ASP A 281 -11.38 -21.58 7.48
C ASP A 281 -11.39 -22.08 6.03
N ASP A 282 -10.36 -21.69 5.29
CA ASP A 282 -10.19 -22.04 3.86
C ASP A 282 -8.86 -22.76 3.69
N PRO A 283 -8.82 -23.88 2.95
CA PRO A 283 -7.60 -24.67 2.74
C PRO A 283 -6.43 -23.86 2.14
N VAL A 284 -6.72 -22.81 1.38
CA VAL A 284 -5.70 -21.94 0.76
C VAL A 284 -4.95 -21.13 1.83
N TYR A 285 -5.65 -20.66 2.87
CA TYR A 285 -5.08 -19.79 3.91
C TYR A 285 -4.88 -20.47 5.26
N GLY A 286 -5.26 -21.74 5.39
CA GLY A 286 -4.96 -22.52 6.59
C GLY A 286 -5.52 -21.95 7.90
N GLY A 287 -6.72 -21.34 7.87
CA GLY A 287 -7.34 -20.74 9.06
C GLY A 287 -6.85 -19.31 9.35
N MET A 288 -6.57 -18.53 8.32
CA MET A 288 -6.24 -17.12 8.43
C MET A 288 -7.28 -16.35 9.22
N SER A 289 -6.84 -15.49 10.11
CA SER A 289 -7.71 -14.54 10.82
C SER A 289 -7.32 -13.12 10.49
N PHE A 290 -8.31 -12.23 10.42
CA PHE A 290 -8.06 -10.82 10.09
C PHE A 290 -9.10 -9.91 10.72
N LEU A 291 -8.76 -8.64 10.83
CA LEU A 291 -9.62 -7.53 11.22
C LEU A 291 -9.20 -6.26 10.49
N TYR A 292 -10.06 -5.25 10.50
CA TYR A 292 -9.75 -3.93 9.92
C TYR A 292 -10.00 -2.82 10.93
N VAL A 293 -9.07 -1.87 10.96
CA VAL A 293 -9.23 -0.59 11.68
C VAL A 293 -9.06 0.59 10.72
N ARG A 294 -9.38 1.79 11.19
CA ARG A 294 -9.10 3.02 10.45
C ARG A 294 -7.86 3.71 11.02
N ASP A 295 -7.08 4.31 10.12
CA ASP A 295 -6.12 5.30 10.53
C ASP A 295 -6.83 6.64 10.84
N PRO A 296 -6.12 7.68 11.34
CA PRO A 296 -6.72 8.97 11.68
C PRO A 296 -7.36 9.72 10.51
N ASP A 297 -7.06 9.35 9.29
CA ASP A 297 -7.61 9.94 8.06
C ASP A 297 -8.67 9.05 7.40
N GLY A 298 -9.01 7.94 8.05
CA GLY A 298 -10.05 7.00 7.62
C GLY A 298 -9.58 5.91 6.67
N ALA A 299 -8.27 5.81 6.39
CA ALA A 299 -7.73 4.78 5.53
C ALA A 299 -7.86 3.38 6.19
N PRO A 300 -8.30 2.36 5.43
CA PRO A 300 -8.38 0.99 5.93
C PRO A 300 -7.01 0.39 6.17
N ILE A 301 -6.81 -0.17 7.35
CA ILE A 301 -5.63 -0.96 7.72
C ILE A 301 -6.10 -2.34 8.14
N GLU A 302 -5.65 -3.34 7.42
CA GLU A 302 -5.87 -4.74 7.73
C GLU A 302 -4.81 -5.25 8.70
N PHE A 303 -5.22 -6.09 9.62
CA PHE A 303 -4.34 -6.93 10.42
C PHE A 303 -4.67 -8.38 10.15
N MET A 304 -3.68 -9.11 9.69
CA MET A 304 -3.81 -10.52 9.34
C MET A 304 -2.93 -11.38 10.25
N THR A 305 -3.41 -12.54 10.63
CA THR A 305 -2.62 -13.58 11.29
C THR A 305 -2.81 -14.90 10.58
N ILE A 306 -1.71 -15.63 10.41
CA ILE A 306 -1.75 -17.00 9.88
C ILE A 306 -1.37 -17.91 11.05
N PRO A 307 -2.08 -19.03 11.28
CA PRO A 307 -1.70 -19.99 12.31
C PRO A 307 -0.25 -20.40 12.13
N LYS A 308 0.49 -20.47 13.24
CA LYS A 308 1.82 -21.08 13.21
C LYS A 308 1.66 -22.55 12.81
N PRO A 309 2.49 -23.05 11.90
CA PRO A 309 2.47 -24.46 11.52
C PRO A 309 2.77 -25.39 12.68
#